data_eb9249a5e2945d76843d6e184d5eb6ea
#
_entry.id   eb9249a5e2945d76843d6e184d5eb6ea
#
_cell.length_a   1.000
_cell.length_b   1.000
_cell.length_c   1.000
_cell.angle_alpha   90.00
_cell.angle_beta   90.00
_cell.angle_gamma   90.00
#
_symmetry.space_group_name_H-M   'P 1'
#
loop_
_entity.id
_entity.type
_entity.pdbx_description
1 polymer ?
#
loop_
_entity_poly.entity_id
_entity_poly.type
_entity_poly.pdbx_seq_one_letter_code
_entity_poly.pdbx_strand_id
1 'polypeptide(L)'
;MRIVFAGTGEFAVPILKTIASQTDWDITLVVSEPAKPAGRRQKLTDSAVAQAAQELNLKTATPAAIQDIKSDLAALNPEVMVVVAYGQILPLEVINISKFGTVNVHPSLLPKLRGASPIQAALTQGLTETGVSLMLIDEKVDHGPVISHEALAIGDGDTYLILEPKLAELGAQMIIRDLAKYVSGE
;
A
#
# COMPACT_ATOMS: atom_id res chain seq x y z
N MET A 1 -8.83 -2.10 -15.59
CA MET A 1 -7.84 -1.10 -15.11
C MET A 1 -6.52 -1.79 -14.85
N ARG A 2 -5.41 -1.32 -15.49
CA ARG A 2 -4.05 -1.87 -15.27
C ARG A 2 -3.40 -1.23 -14.06
N ILE A 3 -3.00 -2.08 -13.11
CA ILE A 3 -2.44 -1.67 -11.83
C ILE A 3 -1.02 -2.22 -11.66
N VAL A 4 -0.10 -1.39 -11.21
CA VAL A 4 1.14 -1.82 -10.56
C VAL A 4 0.90 -1.69 -9.05
N PHE A 5 1.14 -2.78 -8.31
CA PHE A 5 1.04 -2.77 -6.85
C PHE A 5 2.43 -2.78 -6.22
N ALA A 6 2.72 -1.86 -5.33
CA ALA A 6 3.98 -1.80 -4.58
C ALA A 6 3.72 -1.93 -3.08
N GLY A 7 4.23 -2.98 -2.46
CA GLY A 7 4.00 -3.25 -1.05
C GLY A 7 4.99 -4.26 -0.45
N THR A 8 5.08 -4.30 0.88
CA THR A 8 6.03 -5.18 1.56
C THR A 8 5.44 -5.85 2.81
N GLY A 9 4.84 -5.07 3.71
CA GLY A 9 4.37 -5.53 5.02
C GLY A 9 3.03 -6.27 5.00
N GLU A 10 2.68 -6.88 6.14
CA GLU A 10 1.43 -7.62 6.37
C GLU A 10 0.18 -6.76 6.11
N PHE A 11 0.22 -5.49 6.46
CA PHE A 11 -0.86 -4.52 6.21
C PHE A 11 -1.27 -4.47 4.72
N ALA A 12 -0.34 -4.69 3.81
CA ALA A 12 -0.60 -4.61 2.37
C ALA A 12 -1.25 -5.88 1.79
N VAL A 13 -1.15 -7.01 2.48
CA VAL A 13 -1.59 -8.33 1.95
C VAL A 13 -3.11 -8.39 1.71
N PRO A 14 -3.99 -8.00 2.66
CA PRO A 14 -5.43 -7.99 2.42
C PRO A 14 -5.81 -7.08 1.25
N ILE A 15 -5.16 -5.93 1.13
CA ILE A 15 -5.41 -4.95 0.06
C ILE A 15 -5.02 -5.54 -1.31
N LEU A 16 -3.84 -6.18 -1.42
CA LEU A 16 -3.43 -6.88 -2.63
C LEU A 16 -4.43 -7.97 -3.03
N LYS A 17 -4.82 -8.84 -2.07
CA LYS A 17 -5.78 -9.92 -2.31
C LYS A 17 -7.13 -9.39 -2.78
N THR A 18 -7.60 -8.30 -2.20
CA THR A 18 -8.87 -7.67 -2.57
C THR A 18 -8.82 -7.06 -3.97
N ILE A 19 -7.73 -6.38 -4.34
CA ILE A 19 -7.52 -5.88 -5.71
C ILE A 19 -7.48 -7.05 -6.70
N ALA A 20 -6.74 -8.12 -6.39
CA ALA A 20 -6.61 -9.30 -7.25
C ALA A 20 -7.93 -10.07 -7.46
N SER A 21 -8.90 -9.91 -6.56
CA SER A 21 -10.24 -10.53 -6.70
C SER A 21 -11.17 -9.77 -7.65
N GLN A 22 -10.82 -8.56 -8.09
CA GLN A 22 -11.64 -7.77 -9.01
C GLN A 22 -11.43 -8.22 -10.46
N THR A 23 -12.49 -8.63 -11.13
CA THR A 23 -12.42 -9.17 -12.50
C THR A 23 -12.01 -8.13 -13.55
N ASP A 24 -12.32 -6.86 -13.31
CA ASP A 24 -12.04 -5.76 -14.23
C ASP A 24 -10.70 -5.05 -13.96
N TRP A 25 -9.95 -5.53 -12.96
CA TRP A 25 -8.67 -4.97 -12.56
C TRP A 25 -7.54 -5.97 -12.84
N ASP A 26 -6.51 -5.50 -13.55
CA ASP A 26 -5.36 -6.31 -13.95
C ASP A 26 -4.12 -5.84 -13.20
N ILE A 27 -3.63 -6.65 -12.26
CA ILE A 27 -2.35 -6.41 -11.59
C ILE A 27 -1.24 -6.87 -12.51
N THR A 28 -0.67 -5.93 -13.26
CA THR A 28 0.37 -6.19 -14.26
C THR A 28 1.72 -6.55 -13.64
N LEU A 29 1.99 -6.02 -12.42
CA LEU A 29 3.19 -6.30 -11.64
C LEU A 29 2.97 -6.01 -10.16
N VAL A 30 3.47 -6.90 -9.30
CA VAL A 30 3.66 -6.64 -7.87
C VAL A 30 5.13 -6.32 -7.61
N VAL A 31 5.39 -5.18 -7.00
CA VAL A 31 6.75 -4.75 -6.59
C VAL A 31 6.87 -4.86 -5.09
N SER A 32 7.91 -5.50 -4.60
CA SER A 32 8.17 -5.63 -3.16
C SER A 32 9.65 -5.46 -2.85
N GLU A 33 9.98 -5.28 -1.58
CA GLU A 33 11.38 -5.29 -1.17
C GLU A 33 12.01 -6.68 -1.36
N PRO A 34 13.33 -6.76 -1.60
CA PRO A 34 14.06 -8.02 -1.65
C PRO A 34 13.91 -8.85 -0.37
N ALA A 35 14.08 -10.18 -0.51
CA ALA A 35 14.11 -11.08 0.63
C ALA A 35 15.13 -10.62 1.68
N LYS A 36 14.74 -10.65 2.94
CA LYS A 36 15.56 -10.25 4.09
C LYS A 36 15.77 -11.42 5.05
N PRO A 37 16.91 -11.48 5.77
CA PRO A 37 17.10 -12.46 6.83
C PRO A 37 16.00 -12.35 7.89
N ALA A 38 15.29 -13.44 8.18
CA ALA A 38 14.19 -13.46 9.16
C ALA A 38 14.33 -14.64 10.13
N GLY A 39 13.72 -14.46 11.32
CA GLY A 39 13.69 -15.48 12.37
C GLY A 39 15.06 -15.75 13.02
N ARG A 40 15.06 -16.69 13.97
CA ARG A 40 16.27 -17.06 14.75
C ARG A 40 17.44 -17.57 13.87
N ARG A 41 17.12 -18.20 12.75
CA ARG A 41 18.11 -18.80 11.84
C ARG A 41 18.57 -17.88 10.73
N GLN A 42 18.13 -16.63 10.71
CA GLN A 42 18.49 -15.64 9.69
C GLN A 42 18.31 -16.15 8.25
N LYS A 43 17.27 -16.98 8.02
CA LYS A 43 16.94 -17.48 6.69
C LYS A 43 16.40 -16.32 5.83
N LEU A 44 16.92 -16.20 4.61
CA LEU A 44 16.35 -15.29 3.62
C LEU A 44 14.87 -15.65 3.40
N THR A 45 14.00 -14.70 3.65
CA THR A 45 12.56 -14.86 3.57
C THR A 45 11.98 -13.73 2.74
N ASP A 46 11.15 -14.07 1.78
CA ASP A 46 10.41 -13.11 0.99
C ASP A 46 9.47 -12.30 1.88
N SER A 47 9.18 -11.07 1.46
CA SER A 47 8.20 -10.21 2.12
C SER A 47 6.81 -10.85 2.12
N ALA A 48 5.93 -10.43 3.04
CA ALA A 48 4.55 -10.90 3.10
C ALA A 48 3.80 -10.67 1.75
N VAL A 49 4.03 -9.52 1.13
CA VAL A 49 3.43 -9.20 -0.18
C VAL A 49 3.99 -10.09 -1.29
N ALA A 50 5.31 -10.35 -1.32
CA ALA A 50 5.90 -11.23 -2.34
C ALA A 50 5.37 -12.66 -2.21
N GLN A 51 5.23 -13.17 -0.99
CA GLN A 51 4.63 -14.49 -0.73
C GLN A 51 3.16 -14.54 -1.19
N ALA A 52 2.35 -13.53 -0.83
CA ALA A 52 0.96 -13.45 -1.25
C ALA A 52 0.81 -13.34 -2.79
N ALA A 53 1.70 -12.60 -3.44
CA ALA A 53 1.72 -12.49 -4.90
C ALA A 53 2.04 -13.83 -5.57
N GLN A 54 2.98 -14.62 -5.02
CA GLN A 54 3.28 -15.98 -5.49
C GLN A 54 2.07 -16.91 -5.35
N GLU A 55 1.37 -16.87 -4.19
CA GLU A 55 0.14 -17.65 -3.97
C GLU A 55 -0.95 -17.32 -5.00
N LEU A 56 -1.03 -16.05 -5.41
CA LEU A 56 -1.98 -15.55 -6.41
C LEU A 56 -1.51 -15.73 -7.87
N ASN A 57 -0.32 -16.30 -8.09
CA ASN A 57 0.31 -16.43 -9.41
C ASN A 57 0.52 -15.08 -10.13
N LEU A 58 0.75 -13.99 -9.38
CA LEU A 58 1.03 -12.67 -9.92
C LEU A 58 2.52 -12.50 -10.25
N LYS A 59 2.82 -11.76 -11.31
CA LYS A 59 4.20 -11.36 -11.62
C LYS A 59 4.75 -10.50 -10.49
N THR A 60 5.96 -10.82 -10.03
CA THR A 60 6.60 -10.11 -8.92
C THR A 60 8.00 -9.66 -9.29
N ALA A 61 8.36 -8.44 -8.87
CA ALA A 61 9.71 -7.89 -8.93
C ALA A 61 10.15 -7.44 -7.54
N THR A 62 11.40 -7.71 -7.19
CA THR A 62 11.97 -7.32 -5.88
C THR A 62 13.28 -6.56 -6.06
N PRO A 63 13.23 -5.34 -6.66
CA PRO A 63 14.43 -4.56 -6.94
C PRO A 63 15.07 -4.03 -5.65
N ALA A 64 16.40 -3.86 -5.66
CA ALA A 64 17.11 -3.20 -4.56
C ALA A 64 16.65 -1.73 -4.41
N ALA A 65 16.41 -1.06 -5.54
CA ALA A 65 15.77 0.24 -5.58
C ALA A 65 14.73 0.26 -6.70
N ILE A 66 13.55 0.84 -6.46
CA ILE A 66 12.45 0.85 -7.43
C ILE A 66 12.81 1.56 -8.74
N GLN A 67 13.70 2.54 -8.69
CA GLN A 67 14.20 3.24 -9.87
C GLN A 67 14.93 2.33 -10.87
N ASP A 68 15.50 1.22 -10.40
CA ASP A 68 16.24 0.27 -11.24
C ASP A 68 15.34 -0.41 -12.29
N ILE A 69 14.03 -0.47 -11.99
CA ILE A 69 13.00 -1.05 -12.88
C ILE A 69 12.07 0.01 -13.49
N LYS A 70 12.45 1.30 -13.46
CA LYS A 70 11.61 2.39 -13.99
C LYS A 70 11.16 2.15 -15.44
N SER A 71 12.07 1.71 -16.29
CA SER A 71 11.77 1.44 -17.70
C SER A 71 10.77 0.30 -17.88
N ASP A 72 10.90 -0.75 -17.05
CA ASP A 72 9.97 -1.88 -17.07
C ASP A 72 8.58 -1.45 -16.58
N LEU A 73 8.52 -0.64 -15.50
CA LEU A 73 7.28 -0.06 -15.01
C LEU A 73 6.58 0.79 -16.08
N ALA A 74 7.33 1.64 -16.79
CA ALA A 74 6.80 2.48 -17.86
C ALA A 74 6.28 1.64 -19.05
N ALA A 75 6.97 0.56 -19.41
CA ALA A 75 6.57 -0.35 -20.46
C ALA A 75 5.24 -1.07 -20.20
N LEU A 76 4.87 -1.27 -18.92
CA LEU A 76 3.57 -1.82 -18.53
C LEU A 76 2.41 -0.85 -18.77
N ASN A 77 2.69 0.44 -18.97
CA ASN A 77 1.70 1.50 -19.19
C ASN A 77 0.56 1.43 -18.13
N PRO A 78 0.89 1.50 -16.83
CA PRO A 78 -0.10 1.37 -15.77
C PRO A 78 -1.05 2.57 -15.75
N GLU A 79 -2.33 2.30 -15.46
CA GLU A 79 -3.30 3.36 -15.24
C GLU A 79 -3.14 3.96 -13.84
N VAL A 80 -2.88 3.11 -12.84
CA VAL A 80 -2.62 3.52 -11.46
C VAL A 80 -1.48 2.68 -10.89
N MET A 81 -0.64 3.30 -10.05
CA MET A 81 0.23 2.58 -9.11
C MET A 81 -0.39 2.66 -7.73
N VAL A 82 -0.58 1.52 -7.07
CA VAL A 82 -1.06 1.44 -5.68
C VAL A 82 0.11 1.09 -4.78
N VAL A 83 0.37 1.93 -3.80
CA VAL A 83 1.47 1.76 -2.83
C VAL A 83 0.89 1.50 -1.45
N VAL A 84 1.37 0.47 -0.77
CA VAL A 84 0.92 0.10 0.58
C VAL A 84 2.09 -0.44 1.38
N ALA A 85 2.54 0.29 2.39
CA ALA A 85 3.64 -0.13 3.27
C ALA A 85 4.84 -0.70 2.49
N TYR A 86 5.30 -0.01 1.45
CA TYR A 86 6.32 -0.51 0.53
C TYR A 86 7.75 -0.45 1.13
N GLY A 87 8.05 0.59 1.90
CA GLY A 87 9.33 0.73 2.59
C GLY A 87 10.43 1.48 1.82
N GLN A 88 10.24 1.78 0.53
CA GLN A 88 11.16 2.61 -0.25
C GLN A 88 10.54 3.97 -0.58
N ILE A 89 11.37 5.01 -0.66
CA ILE A 89 10.98 6.31 -1.19
C ILE A 89 10.88 6.21 -2.71
N LEU A 90 9.76 6.66 -3.27
CA LEU A 90 9.55 6.68 -4.71
C LEU A 90 10.08 8.00 -5.29
N PRO A 91 11.00 7.96 -6.25
CA PRO A 91 11.39 9.16 -7.00
C PRO A 91 10.22 9.69 -7.84
N LEU A 92 10.17 11.01 -8.09
CA LEU A 92 9.14 11.64 -8.92
C LEU A 92 8.95 10.99 -10.27
N GLU A 93 10.05 10.54 -10.87
CA GLU A 93 10.04 9.85 -12.16
C GLU A 93 9.29 8.51 -12.12
N VAL A 94 9.20 7.87 -10.95
CA VAL A 94 8.41 6.65 -10.74
C VAL A 94 6.97 7.00 -10.37
N ILE A 95 6.77 8.00 -9.50
CA ILE A 95 5.45 8.47 -9.07
C ILE A 95 4.59 8.87 -10.29
N ASN A 96 5.20 9.50 -11.29
CA ASN A 96 4.53 10.04 -12.47
C ASN A 96 4.39 9.06 -13.66
N ILE A 97 4.74 7.77 -13.49
CA ILE A 97 4.60 6.78 -14.57
C ILE A 97 3.13 6.51 -14.88
N SER A 98 2.29 6.41 -13.87
CA SER A 98 0.90 6.00 -14.02
C SER A 98 0.02 7.15 -14.49
N LYS A 99 -0.93 6.85 -15.38
CA LYS A 99 -1.84 7.82 -16.00
C LYS A 99 -2.63 8.64 -14.97
N PHE A 100 -3.13 7.97 -13.93
CA PHE A 100 -3.92 8.60 -12.86
C PHE A 100 -3.10 8.79 -11.57
N GLY A 101 -1.76 8.71 -11.67
CA GLY A 101 -0.85 8.92 -10.56
C GLY A 101 -0.64 7.69 -9.67
N THR A 102 0.03 7.92 -8.56
CA THR A 102 0.38 6.90 -7.58
C THR A 102 -0.42 7.12 -6.31
N VAL A 103 -1.24 6.14 -5.94
CA VAL A 103 -2.14 6.18 -4.79
C VAL A 103 -1.52 5.40 -3.63
N ASN A 104 -1.49 6.00 -2.43
CA ASN A 104 -1.07 5.34 -1.19
C ASN A 104 -2.28 5.04 -0.31
N VAL A 105 -2.27 3.85 0.30
CA VAL A 105 -3.20 3.49 1.39
C VAL A 105 -2.46 3.68 2.71
N HIS A 106 -2.77 4.76 3.40
CA HIS A 106 -2.08 5.16 4.63
C HIS A 106 -2.95 4.89 5.87
N PRO A 107 -2.48 4.11 6.86
CA PRO A 107 -3.30 3.72 8.02
C PRO A 107 -3.36 4.82 9.08
N SER A 108 -3.83 6.00 8.70
CA SER A 108 -4.22 7.10 9.60
C SER A 108 -5.22 8.03 8.94
N LEU A 109 -5.85 8.91 9.74
CA LEU A 109 -6.66 10.02 9.26
C LEU A 109 -5.74 11.20 8.95
N LEU A 110 -5.21 11.28 7.72
CA LEU A 110 -4.36 12.39 7.29
C LEU A 110 -5.09 13.74 7.42
N PRO A 111 -4.37 14.82 7.77
CA PRO A 111 -2.93 14.95 7.85
C PRO A 111 -2.30 14.50 9.18
N LYS A 112 -3.05 13.87 10.09
CA LYS A 112 -2.52 13.36 11.34
C LYS A 112 -1.70 12.10 11.11
N LEU A 113 -0.67 11.89 11.95
CA LEU A 113 0.15 10.67 11.96
C LEU A 113 0.81 10.34 10.61
N ARG A 114 1.33 11.35 9.90
CA ARG A 114 2.21 11.15 8.74
C ARG A 114 3.45 10.35 9.14
N GLY A 115 4.05 9.65 8.17
CA GLY A 115 5.31 8.92 8.35
C GLY A 115 5.15 7.41 8.50
N ALA A 116 6.24 6.74 8.88
CA ALA A 116 6.39 5.30 8.70
C ALA A 116 5.62 4.41 9.70
N SER A 117 5.09 4.96 10.81
CA SER A 117 4.53 4.15 11.91
C SER A 117 3.23 4.74 12.48
N PRO A 118 2.21 5.03 11.66
CA PRO A 118 0.98 5.68 12.10
C PRO A 118 0.16 4.85 13.10
N ILE A 119 0.12 3.54 12.93
CA ILE A 119 -0.63 2.63 13.83
C ILE A 119 -0.02 2.64 15.24
N GLN A 120 1.31 2.49 15.33
CA GLN A 120 2.02 2.54 16.61
C GLN A 120 1.89 3.92 17.25
N ALA A 121 1.95 4.98 16.45
CA ALA A 121 1.78 6.34 16.94
C ALA A 121 0.37 6.59 17.51
N ALA A 122 -0.67 6.09 16.87
CA ALA A 122 -2.05 6.17 17.38
C ALA A 122 -2.18 5.50 18.76
N LEU A 123 -1.68 4.28 18.88
CA LEU A 123 -1.71 3.52 20.14
C LEU A 123 -0.87 4.20 21.25
N THR A 124 0.35 4.63 20.91
CA THR A 124 1.25 5.25 21.91
C THR A 124 0.73 6.60 22.41
N GLN A 125 0.02 7.34 21.56
CA GLN A 125 -0.63 8.60 21.94
C GLN A 125 -1.96 8.39 22.66
N GLY A 126 -2.42 7.16 22.85
CA GLY A 126 -3.69 6.85 23.50
C GLY A 126 -4.91 7.40 22.75
N LEU A 127 -4.84 7.44 21.41
CA LEU A 127 -5.98 7.90 20.64
C LEU A 127 -7.13 6.89 20.73
N THR A 128 -8.35 7.39 20.77
CA THR A 128 -9.59 6.59 20.77
C THR A 128 -10.12 6.34 19.37
N GLU A 129 -9.53 6.98 18.36
CA GLU A 129 -9.91 6.89 16.95
C GLU A 129 -8.68 7.02 16.06
N THR A 130 -8.65 6.26 15.00
CA THR A 130 -7.71 6.36 13.86
C THR A 130 -8.50 6.11 12.57
N GLY A 131 -7.85 5.63 11.51
CA GLY A 131 -8.55 5.30 10.27
C GLY A 131 -7.58 5.00 9.15
N VAL A 132 -8.08 5.04 7.93
CA VAL A 132 -7.31 4.88 6.71
C VAL A 132 -7.57 6.07 5.80
N SER A 133 -6.55 6.53 5.10
CA SER A 133 -6.65 7.53 4.03
C SER A 133 -6.13 6.94 2.72
N LEU A 134 -6.92 7.10 1.67
CA LEU A 134 -6.44 7.00 0.29
C LEU A 134 -5.95 8.37 -0.14
N MET A 135 -4.71 8.45 -0.62
CA MET A 135 -4.10 9.71 -1.03
C MET A 135 -3.23 9.55 -2.27
N LEU A 136 -3.03 10.62 -3.02
CA LEU A 136 -1.99 10.67 -4.05
C LEU A 136 -0.62 10.91 -3.41
N ILE A 137 0.40 10.24 -3.93
CA ILE A 137 1.79 10.49 -3.53
C ILE A 137 2.31 11.70 -4.29
N ASP A 138 2.94 12.62 -3.56
CA ASP A 138 3.73 13.74 -4.09
C ASP A 138 5.20 13.64 -3.66
N GLU A 139 5.95 14.75 -3.81
CA GLU A 139 7.38 14.81 -3.45
C GLU A 139 7.66 14.67 -1.96
N LYS A 140 6.64 14.89 -1.10
CA LYS A 140 6.78 14.88 0.36
C LYS A 140 6.07 13.68 0.95
N VAL A 141 6.64 13.13 2.01
CA VAL A 141 6.05 11.96 2.69
C VAL A 141 4.67 12.29 3.23
N ASP A 142 3.67 11.53 2.79
CA ASP A 142 2.26 11.57 3.21
C ASP A 142 1.67 12.99 3.22
N HIS A 143 2.00 13.77 2.18
CA HIS A 143 1.61 15.18 2.08
C HIS A 143 0.59 15.43 0.95
N GLY A 144 0.53 14.58 -0.06
CA GLY A 144 -0.28 14.75 -1.25
C GLY A 144 -1.79 14.81 -0.98
N PRO A 145 -2.58 15.11 -2.00
CA PRO A 145 -4.03 15.22 -1.89
C PRO A 145 -4.68 13.93 -1.38
N VAL A 146 -5.59 14.05 -0.43
CA VAL A 146 -6.40 12.94 0.07
C VAL A 146 -7.60 12.75 -0.86
N ILE A 147 -7.76 11.53 -1.37
CA ILE A 147 -8.90 11.11 -2.20
C ILE A 147 -10.11 10.84 -1.30
N SER A 148 -9.91 10.01 -0.27
CA SER A 148 -10.91 9.66 0.73
C SER A 148 -10.27 9.27 2.05
N HIS A 149 -11.02 9.32 3.14
CA HIS A 149 -10.62 8.75 4.41
C HIS A 149 -11.83 8.15 5.13
N GLU A 150 -11.57 7.18 5.98
CA GLU A 150 -12.59 6.55 6.81
C GLU A 150 -12.04 6.26 8.21
N ALA A 151 -12.83 6.63 9.22
CA ALA A 151 -12.46 6.51 10.62
C ALA A 151 -12.72 5.11 11.16
N LEU A 152 -11.89 4.70 12.12
CA LEU A 152 -12.02 3.46 12.87
C LEU A 152 -11.78 3.75 14.36
N ALA A 153 -12.69 3.31 15.21
CA ALA A 153 -12.53 3.41 16.67
C ALA A 153 -11.41 2.47 17.14
N ILE A 154 -10.61 2.95 18.09
CA ILE A 154 -9.61 2.14 18.82
C ILE A 154 -10.23 1.72 20.14
N GLY A 155 -10.40 0.42 20.37
CA GLY A 155 -10.90 -0.13 21.62
C GLY A 155 -9.82 -0.14 22.71
N ASP A 156 -10.23 -0.09 23.98
CA ASP A 156 -9.32 -0.07 25.14
C ASP A 156 -8.33 -1.26 25.20
N GLY A 157 -8.68 -2.39 24.57
CA GLY A 157 -7.83 -3.58 24.49
C GLY A 157 -7.08 -3.74 23.18
N ASP A 158 -7.17 -2.78 22.25
CA ASP A 158 -6.52 -2.90 20.95
C ASP A 158 -5.00 -2.75 21.09
N THR A 159 -4.32 -3.77 20.64
CA THR A 159 -2.87 -3.78 20.43
C THR A 159 -2.58 -3.58 18.94
N TYR A 160 -1.30 -3.41 18.59
CA TYR A 160 -0.89 -3.36 17.18
C TYR A 160 -1.39 -4.58 16.38
N LEU A 161 -1.26 -5.78 16.94
CA LEU A 161 -1.68 -7.03 16.30
C LEU A 161 -3.19 -7.14 16.08
N ILE A 162 -3.99 -6.38 16.83
CA ILE A 162 -5.45 -6.32 16.67
C ILE A 162 -5.84 -5.19 15.71
N LEU A 163 -5.20 -4.03 15.83
CA LEU A 163 -5.58 -2.82 15.09
C LEU A 163 -5.11 -2.86 13.63
N GLU A 164 -3.90 -3.38 13.36
CA GLU A 164 -3.37 -3.47 12.00
C GLU A 164 -4.28 -4.27 11.06
N PRO A 165 -4.75 -5.50 11.39
CA PRO A 165 -5.68 -6.23 10.52
C PRO A 165 -7.01 -5.50 10.29
N LYS A 166 -7.55 -4.81 11.31
CA LYS A 166 -8.79 -4.03 11.17
C LYS A 166 -8.60 -2.89 10.17
N LEU A 167 -7.47 -2.17 10.25
CA LEU A 167 -7.15 -1.09 9.33
C LEU A 167 -6.83 -1.60 7.92
N ALA A 168 -6.19 -2.78 7.80
CA ALA A 168 -5.92 -3.40 6.51
C ALA A 168 -7.21 -3.80 5.79
N GLU A 169 -8.18 -4.35 6.51
CA GLU A 169 -9.50 -4.68 5.97
C GLU A 169 -10.26 -3.41 5.56
N LEU A 170 -10.25 -2.37 6.38
CA LEU A 170 -10.84 -1.08 6.04
C LEU A 170 -10.19 -0.50 4.78
N GLY A 171 -8.86 -0.52 4.67
CA GLY A 171 -8.12 -0.08 3.48
C GLY A 171 -8.48 -0.89 2.23
N ALA A 172 -8.70 -2.20 2.38
CA ALA A 172 -9.12 -3.08 1.30
C ALA A 172 -10.54 -2.74 0.78
N GLN A 173 -11.46 -2.39 1.67
CA GLN A 173 -12.81 -1.95 1.30
C GLN A 173 -12.77 -0.58 0.62
N MET A 174 -12.01 0.36 1.17
CA MET A 174 -11.87 1.71 0.61
C MET A 174 -11.24 1.70 -0.78
N ILE A 175 -10.20 0.90 -1.02
CA ILE A 175 -9.52 0.88 -2.32
C ILE A 175 -10.47 0.46 -3.44
N ILE A 176 -11.34 -0.52 -3.22
CA ILE A 176 -12.32 -0.97 -4.22
C ILE A 176 -13.38 0.09 -4.45
N ARG A 177 -13.92 0.69 -3.39
CA ARG A 177 -14.99 1.68 -3.47
C ARG A 177 -14.53 2.99 -4.10
N ASP A 178 -13.36 3.48 -3.71
CA ASP A 178 -12.96 4.86 -3.94
C ASP A 178 -11.96 5.02 -5.10
N LEU A 179 -11.11 4.00 -5.37
CA LEU A 179 -10.16 4.08 -6.49
C LEU A 179 -10.89 4.09 -7.84
N ALA A 180 -11.95 3.30 -7.99
CA ALA A 180 -12.74 3.27 -9.21
C ALA A 180 -13.39 4.64 -9.50
N LYS A 181 -13.96 5.28 -8.47
CA LYS A 181 -14.54 6.63 -8.57
C LYS A 181 -13.49 7.68 -8.93
N TYR A 182 -12.35 7.63 -8.26
CA TYR A 182 -11.23 8.52 -8.55
C TYR A 182 -10.79 8.43 -10.03
N VAL A 183 -10.66 7.23 -10.56
CA VAL A 183 -10.23 7.01 -11.95
C VAL A 183 -11.31 7.41 -12.95
N SER A 184 -12.60 7.28 -12.61
CA SER A 184 -13.72 7.73 -13.46
C SER A 184 -13.96 9.25 -13.41
N GLY A 185 -13.36 9.95 -12.44
CA GLY A 185 -13.53 11.40 -12.25
C GLY A 185 -14.78 11.78 -11.46
N GLU A 186 -15.29 10.85 -10.65
CA GLU A 186 -16.44 11.04 -9.75
C GLU A 186 -16.05 11.60 -8.37
#